data_0d6399119f8921b96d1313814b055ead
#
_entry.id   0d6399119f8921b96d1313814b055ead
#
_cell.length_a   1.000
_cell.length_b   1.000
_cell.length_c   1.000
_cell.angle_alpha   90.00
_cell.angle_beta   90.00
_cell.angle_gamma   90.00
#
_symmetry.space_group_name_H-M   'P 1'
#
loop_
_entity.id
_entity.type
_entity.pdbx_description
1 polymer ?
#
loop_
_entity_poly.entity_id
_entity_poly.type
_entity_poly.pdbx_seq_one_letter_code
_entity_poly.pdbx_strand_id
1 'polypeptide(L)'
;MRLAGTGAGRVNCPEFCSPRGPRTRVPRAYRRSDFDVTDTVQVSSPAAVREAVLQLYSETWPGAPRGQLETALCDFERLFTGQTPGYLGVDTVYHDLQHSQDVVLAMARLMAGYERGHQDGPRIGADRGLMGMVTALFHDSGYIRETGESAIPNGAVFTRNHVTRSARYLAKYLPAAGLGDWVPVATRIVHFTGYEMPIDSVRINDPRDRLVGHLLGTADLLAQMADRCYLEKCRDRLYAEFVLGDVAVHAGNDGLKVLYGSGLDLLRQTPQFISSTIENRLGKAFGHAYRHVEPLYGGDNPYMNAIRQNVEYLRGLMRGSRWPMLRRNPPVFTVEPNAMDGVRTLLLEHLKEVWKSPPARITAG
;
A
#
# COMPACT_ATOMS: atom_id res chain seq x y z
N MET A 1 46.15 -13.14 -24.05
CA MET A 1 45.37 -11.91 -23.83
C MET A 1 44.14 -12.34 -23.01
N ARG A 2 44.21 -12.15 -21.69
CA ARG A 2 43.14 -12.61 -20.78
C ARG A 2 42.15 -11.45 -20.58
N LEU A 3 40.88 -11.66 -20.91
CA LEU A 3 39.81 -10.73 -20.62
C LEU A 3 39.41 -10.87 -19.14
N ALA A 4 39.50 -9.78 -18.41
CA ALA A 4 39.11 -9.68 -17.03
C ALA A 4 37.60 -9.69 -16.90
N GLY A 5 37.08 -10.57 -15.99
CA GLY A 5 35.66 -10.60 -15.62
C GLY A 5 35.30 -9.37 -14.78
N THR A 6 34.25 -8.68 -15.19
CA THR A 6 33.64 -7.59 -14.43
C THR A 6 32.88 -8.20 -13.25
N GLY A 7 33.41 -7.98 -12.04
CA GLY A 7 32.74 -8.38 -10.81
C GLY A 7 31.47 -7.56 -10.61
N ALA A 8 30.35 -8.27 -10.43
CA ALA A 8 29.10 -7.66 -9.97
C ALA A 8 29.33 -7.06 -8.58
N GLY A 9 29.31 -5.73 -8.49
CA GLY A 9 29.42 -5.01 -7.23
C GLY A 9 28.26 -5.38 -6.31
N ARG A 10 28.56 -5.86 -5.10
CA ARG A 10 27.57 -6.04 -4.04
C ARG A 10 26.99 -4.68 -3.68
N VAL A 11 25.69 -4.53 -3.87
CA VAL A 11 24.95 -3.36 -3.41
C VAL A 11 24.86 -3.45 -1.89
N ASN A 12 25.62 -2.59 -1.18
CA ASN A 12 25.50 -2.47 0.28
C ASN A 12 24.21 -1.72 0.62
N CYS A 13 23.22 -2.43 1.17
CA CYS A 13 22.13 -1.78 1.89
C CYS A 13 22.66 -1.15 3.18
N PRO A 14 22.20 0.04 3.60
CA PRO A 14 22.61 0.64 4.87
C PRO A 14 22.25 -0.31 6.03
N GLU A 15 23.27 -0.68 6.82
CA GLU A 15 23.11 -1.49 8.02
C GLU A 15 22.48 -0.67 9.15
N PHE A 16 21.20 -0.91 9.42
CA PHE A 16 20.59 -0.62 10.72
C PHE A 16 20.45 -1.94 11.49
N CYS A 17 21.55 -2.47 12.00
CA CYS A 17 21.57 -3.63 12.89
C CYS A 17 21.57 -3.22 14.36
N SER A 18 20.48 -3.52 15.09
CA SER A 18 20.51 -3.71 16.54
C SER A 18 20.22 -5.19 16.86
N PRO A 19 21.00 -5.84 17.76
CA PRO A 19 20.87 -7.25 18.07
C PRO A 19 19.61 -7.52 18.92
N ARG A 20 18.88 -8.58 18.56
CA ARG A 20 17.60 -8.98 19.20
C ARG A 20 17.81 -10.09 20.23
N GLY A 21 17.23 -9.91 21.43
CA GLY A 21 17.01 -10.95 22.42
C GLY A 21 15.84 -11.89 22.08
N PRO A 22 15.63 -13.03 22.82
CA PRO A 22 14.62 -14.03 22.50
C PRO A 22 13.20 -13.47 22.58
N ARG A 23 12.39 -13.68 21.52
CA ARG A 23 11.02 -13.20 21.43
C ARG A 23 10.06 -14.07 22.23
N THR A 24 9.45 -13.53 23.26
CA THR A 24 8.28 -14.14 23.91
C THR A 24 7.03 -13.87 23.06
N ARG A 25 6.27 -14.91 22.71
CA ARG A 25 4.99 -14.79 22.00
C ARG A 25 3.99 -14.01 22.87
N VAL A 26 3.57 -12.83 22.42
CA VAL A 26 2.53 -12.04 23.07
C VAL A 26 1.16 -12.66 22.77
N PRO A 27 0.23 -12.80 23.75
CA PRO A 27 -1.11 -13.30 23.49
C PRO A 27 -1.85 -12.47 22.43
N ARG A 28 -2.59 -13.12 21.51
CA ARG A 28 -3.31 -12.48 20.38
C ARG A 28 -4.19 -11.28 20.76
N ALA A 29 -4.69 -11.24 22.00
CA ALA A 29 -5.49 -10.11 22.53
C ALA A 29 -4.72 -8.76 22.59
N TYR A 30 -3.40 -8.79 22.56
CA TYR A 30 -2.51 -7.63 22.71
C TYR A 30 -1.58 -7.43 21.53
N ARG A 31 -2.10 -7.60 20.28
CA ARG A 31 -1.31 -7.34 19.07
C ARG A 31 -0.69 -5.93 19.11
N ARG A 32 0.60 -5.86 18.87
CA ARG A 32 1.36 -4.59 18.84
C ARG A 32 0.98 -3.77 17.60
N SER A 33 0.95 -2.45 17.75
CA SER A 33 0.54 -1.54 16.68
C SER A 33 1.58 -1.37 15.56
N ASP A 34 2.83 -1.77 15.82
CA ASP A 34 3.95 -1.74 14.88
C ASP A 34 4.29 -3.14 14.31
N PHE A 35 3.39 -4.12 14.55
CA PHE A 35 3.53 -5.47 14.02
C PHE A 35 2.37 -5.81 13.09
N ASP A 36 2.66 -6.71 12.15
CA ASP A 36 1.70 -7.24 11.19
C ASP A 36 0.50 -7.97 11.86
N VAL A 37 -0.46 -8.39 11.06
CA VAL A 37 -1.68 -9.09 11.54
C VAL A 37 -1.42 -10.35 12.35
N THR A 38 -0.25 -10.98 12.16
CA THR A 38 0.14 -12.21 12.88
C THR A 38 0.97 -11.95 14.13
N ASP A 39 1.31 -10.69 14.41
CA ASP A 39 2.21 -10.25 15.49
C ASP A 39 3.61 -10.88 15.40
N THR A 40 4.08 -11.23 14.20
CA THR A 40 5.37 -11.88 13.97
C THR A 40 6.40 -11.00 13.27
N VAL A 41 5.97 -10.13 12.36
CA VAL A 41 6.83 -9.22 11.59
C VAL A 41 6.63 -7.79 12.07
N GLN A 42 7.73 -7.13 12.43
CA GLN A 42 7.68 -5.71 12.77
C GLN A 42 7.63 -4.88 11.48
N VAL A 43 6.43 -4.40 11.13
CA VAL A 43 6.19 -3.66 9.88
C VAL A 43 6.69 -2.21 9.91
N SER A 44 7.09 -1.72 11.07
CA SER A 44 7.82 -0.46 11.23
C SER A 44 9.34 -0.61 10.98
N SER A 45 9.82 -1.80 10.63
CA SER A 45 11.23 -2.09 10.35
C SER A 45 11.40 -2.60 8.92
N PRO A 46 11.94 -1.79 7.99
CA PRO A 46 12.20 -2.23 6.61
C PRO A 46 13.02 -3.52 6.54
N ALA A 47 14.04 -3.65 7.40
CA ALA A 47 14.85 -4.86 7.47
C ALA A 47 14.06 -6.11 7.87
N ALA A 48 13.11 -5.99 8.82
CA ALA A 48 12.28 -7.12 9.24
C ALA A 48 11.30 -7.55 8.15
N VAL A 49 10.72 -6.61 7.42
CA VAL A 49 9.83 -6.89 6.30
C VAL A 49 10.61 -7.53 5.15
N ARG A 50 11.79 -6.96 4.80
CA ARG A 50 12.68 -7.53 3.77
C ARG A 50 13.05 -8.98 4.08
N GLU A 51 13.48 -9.28 5.30
CA GLU A 51 13.80 -10.64 5.73
C GLU A 51 12.60 -11.58 5.57
N ALA A 52 11.42 -11.16 6.04
CA ALA A 52 10.21 -11.98 5.98
C ALA A 52 9.74 -12.23 4.54
N VAL A 53 9.80 -11.23 3.66
CA VAL A 53 9.44 -11.36 2.25
C VAL A 53 10.41 -12.27 1.50
N LEU A 54 11.74 -12.11 1.71
CA LEU A 54 12.76 -12.96 1.09
C LEU A 54 12.67 -14.39 1.58
N GLN A 55 12.36 -14.61 2.87
CA GLN A 55 12.13 -15.94 3.41
C GLN A 55 10.91 -16.59 2.75
N LEU A 56 9.76 -15.92 2.72
CA LEU A 56 8.55 -16.43 2.07
C LEU A 56 8.78 -16.74 0.59
N TYR A 57 9.51 -15.89 -0.14
CA TYR A 57 9.86 -16.13 -1.54
C TYR A 57 10.69 -17.40 -1.69
N SER A 58 11.75 -17.58 -0.89
CA SER A 58 12.64 -18.73 -0.96
C SER A 58 11.94 -20.04 -0.57
N GLU A 59 11.02 -20.00 0.41
CA GLU A 59 10.23 -21.16 0.84
C GLU A 59 9.17 -21.53 -0.21
N THR A 60 8.61 -20.54 -0.89
CA THR A 60 7.56 -20.75 -1.90
C THR A 60 8.12 -21.30 -3.21
N TRP A 61 9.28 -20.81 -3.63
CA TRP A 61 9.97 -21.21 -4.86
C TRP A 61 11.42 -21.60 -4.58
N PRO A 62 11.64 -22.83 -4.02
CA PRO A 62 12.98 -23.30 -3.70
C PRO A 62 13.89 -23.32 -4.94
N GLY A 63 15.08 -22.77 -4.78
CA GLY A 63 16.07 -22.67 -5.87
C GLY A 63 15.88 -21.48 -6.84
N ALA A 64 14.79 -20.73 -6.74
CA ALA A 64 14.64 -19.49 -7.53
C ALA A 64 15.62 -18.41 -7.05
N PRO A 65 16.25 -17.67 -7.97
CA PRO A 65 17.18 -16.60 -7.61
C PRO A 65 16.41 -15.43 -6.96
N ARG A 66 16.83 -15.03 -5.75
CA ARG A 66 16.18 -13.95 -5.01
C ARG A 66 16.86 -12.58 -5.13
N GLY A 67 18.00 -12.50 -5.81
CA GLY A 67 18.83 -11.28 -5.87
C GLY A 67 18.11 -10.08 -6.45
N GLN A 68 17.26 -10.26 -7.47
CA GLN A 68 16.46 -9.17 -8.05
C GLN A 68 15.40 -8.67 -7.06
N LEU A 69 14.75 -9.56 -6.29
CA LEU A 69 13.80 -9.16 -5.25
C LEU A 69 14.50 -8.40 -4.12
N GLU A 70 15.67 -8.87 -3.69
CA GLU A 70 16.48 -8.22 -2.66
C GLU A 70 16.91 -6.81 -3.11
N THR A 71 17.36 -6.68 -4.35
CA THR A 71 17.69 -5.38 -4.96
C THR A 71 16.45 -4.46 -5.00
N ALA A 72 15.31 -4.96 -5.44
CA ALA A 72 14.07 -4.18 -5.51
C ALA A 72 13.61 -3.68 -4.13
N LEU A 73 13.75 -4.50 -3.08
CA LEU A 73 13.44 -4.10 -1.71
C LEU A 73 14.36 -2.96 -1.21
N CYS A 74 15.66 -3.01 -1.56
CA CYS A 74 16.60 -1.92 -1.25
C CYS A 74 16.31 -0.65 -2.06
N ASP A 75 16.01 -0.79 -3.35
CA ASP A 75 15.71 0.35 -4.22
C ASP A 75 14.39 1.03 -3.81
N PHE A 76 13.39 0.24 -3.39
CA PHE A 76 12.17 0.76 -2.80
C PHE A 76 12.46 1.63 -1.57
N GLU A 77 13.25 1.12 -0.62
CA GLU A 77 13.62 1.87 0.58
C GLU A 77 14.36 3.17 0.21
N ARG A 78 15.29 3.12 -0.74
CA ARG A 78 16.01 4.31 -1.24
C ARG A 78 15.08 5.32 -1.91
N LEU A 79 14.11 4.87 -2.70
CA LEU A 79 13.14 5.74 -3.35
C LEU A 79 12.28 6.47 -2.32
N PHE A 80 11.68 5.72 -1.39
CA PHE A 80 10.77 6.26 -0.39
C PHE A 80 11.47 7.17 0.62
N THR A 81 12.75 6.93 0.90
CA THR A 81 13.57 7.78 1.79
C THR A 81 14.29 8.93 1.08
N GLY A 82 13.99 9.19 -0.19
CA GLY A 82 14.57 10.31 -0.95
C GLY A 82 16.04 10.13 -1.33
N GLN A 83 16.56 8.90 -1.31
CA GLN A 83 17.95 8.59 -1.68
C GLN A 83 18.11 8.22 -3.16
N THR A 84 17.00 8.19 -3.92
CA THR A 84 17.03 7.93 -5.36
C THR A 84 17.17 9.24 -6.13
N PRO A 85 18.24 9.42 -6.95
CA PRO A 85 18.39 10.63 -7.74
C PRO A 85 17.18 10.92 -8.63
N GLY A 86 16.74 12.18 -8.66
CA GLY A 86 15.60 12.61 -9.44
C GLY A 86 14.25 12.54 -8.70
N TYR A 87 14.21 12.01 -7.47
CA TYR A 87 13.01 11.87 -6.65
C TYR A 87 13.18 12.50 -5.27
N LEU A 88 12.10 13.05 -4.71
CA LEU A 88 12.13 13.76 -3.41
C LEU A 88 11.85 12.84 -2.21
N GLY A 89 11.47 11.57 -2.47
CA GLY A 89 11.03 10.64 -1.44
C GLY A 89 9.56 10.85 -1.06
N VAL A 90 9.03 9.98 -0.17
CA VAL A 90 7.62 10.01 0.22
C VAL A 90 7.35 11.08 1.29
N ASP A 91 6.34 11.90 1.07
CA ASP A 91 5.85 12.93 2.01
C ASP A 91 4.36 12.81 2.32
N THR A 92 3.67 11.83 1.72
CA THR A 92 2.31 11.43 2.09
C THR A 92 2.31 10.70 3.43
N VAL A 93 1.32 11.01 4.29
CA VAL A 93 1.31 10.51 5.68
C VAL A 93 0.52 9.23 5.89
N TYR A 94 -0.36 8.87 4.92
CA TYR A 94 -1.08 7.60 4.90
C TYR A 94 -0.41 6.59 3.97
N HIS A 95 -0.16 7.00 2.72
CA HIS A 95 0.56 6.21 1.71
C HIS A 95 2.08 6.40 1.91
N ASP A 96 2.55 6.05 3.11
CA ASP A 96 3.94 6.15 3.52
C ASP A 96 4.72 4.84 3.22
N LEU A 97 6.00 4.81 3.58
CA LEU A 97 6.85 3.63 3.39
C LEU A 97 6.29 2.38 4.07
N GLN A 98 5.69 2.51 5.27
CA GLN A 98 5.13 1.38 6.01
C GLN A 98 3.96 0.75 5.25
N HIS A 99 3.07 1.55 4.65
CA HIS A 99 1.94 1.02 3.88
C HIS A 99 2.40 0.08 2.76
N SER A 100 3.33 0.51 1.93
CA SER A 100 3.85 -0.35 0.84
C SER A 100 4.58 -1.60 1.35
N GLN A 101 5.22 -1.52 2.52
CA GLN A 101 5.81 -2.69 3.18
C GLN A 101 4.75 -3.68 3.67
N ASP A 102 3.65 -3.21 4.22
CA ASP A 102 2.52 -4.05 4.61
C ASP A 102 1.90 -4.73 3.38
N VAL A 103 1.80 -4.01 2.26
CA VAL A 103 1.26 -4.53 1.00
C VAL A 103 2.14 -5.63 0.42
N VAL A 104 3.47 -5.45 0.32
CA VAL A 104 4.35 -6.49 -0.21
C VAL A 104 4.39 -7.72 0.68
N LEU A 105 4.30 -7.58 2.00
CA LEU A 105 4.22 -8.71 2.93
C LEU A 105 2.89 -9.48 2.76
N ALA A 106 1.77 -8.78 2.59
CA ALA A 106 0.48 -9.38 2.30
C ALA A 106 0.50 -10.10 0.95
N MET A 107 1.10 -9.49 -0.08
CA MET A 107 1.26 -10.07 -1.41
C MET A 107 2.09 -11.36 -1.37
N ALA A 108 3.23 -11.36 -0.68
CA ALA A 108 4.07 -12.54 -0.52
C ALA A 108 3.31 -13.71 0.15
N ARG A 109 2.50 -13.41 1.18
CA ARG A 109 1.66 -14.41 1.85
C ARG A 109 0.54 -14.95 0.96
N LEU A 110 -0.14 -14.09 0.22
CA LEU A 110 -1.19 -14.49 -0.71
C LEU A 110 -0.64 -15.42 -1.81
N MET A 111 0.51 -15.07 -2.38
CA MET A 111 1.19 -15.91 -3.38
C MET A 111 1.66 -17.24 -2.79
N ALA A 112 2.31 -17.22 -1.64
CA ALA A 112 2.78 -18.43 -0.97
C ALA A 112 1.60 -19.36 -0.61
N GLY A 113 0.51 -18.81 -0.12
CA GLY A 113 -0.68 -19.58 0.18
C GLY A 113 -1.40 -20.12 -1.07
N TYR A 114 -1.43 -19.32 -2.17
CA TYR A 114 -1.92 -19.82 -3.45
C TYR A 114 -1.10 -21.03 -3.92
N GLU A 115 0.23 -20.90 -3.97
CA GLU A 115 1.12 -21.98 -4.39
C GLU A 115 0.97 -23.23 -3.52
N ARG A 116 0.80 -23.07 -2.21
CA ARG A 116 0.57 -24.18 -1.27
C ARG A 116 -0.78 -24.86 -1.49
N GLY A 117 -1.82 -24.09 -1.80
CA GLY A 117 -3.18 -24.59 -2.02
C GLY A 117 -3.42 -25.20 -3.41
N HIS A 118 -2.50 -25.00 -4.38
CA HIS A 118 -2.65 -25.43 -5.77
C HIS A 118 -1.47 -26.28 -6.24
N GLN A 119 -1.04 -27.27 -5.43
CA GLN A 119 0.12 -28.10 -5.76
C GLN A 119 -0.08 -28.90 -7.05
N ASP A 120 -1.31 -29.37 -7.31
CA ASP A 120 -1.68 -30.15 -8.50
C ASP A 120 -2.34 -29.32 -9.61
N GLY A 121 -2.37 -27.98 -9.45
CA GLY A 121 -3.05 -27.03 -10.35
C GLY A 121 -2.11 -26.05 -11.04
N PRO A 122 -2.68 -25.05 -11.73
CA PRO A 122 -1.89 -24.01 -12.35
C PRO A 122 -1.15 -23.17 -11.30
N ARG A 123 0.17 -23.05 -11.48
CA ARG A 123 1.09 -22.35 -10.59
C ARG A 123 1.35 -20.93 -11.08
N ILE A 124 1.58 -20.00 -10.15
CA ILE A 124 2.06 -18.63 -10.48
C ILE A 124 3.48 -18.73 -11.05
N GLY A 125 4.36 -19.46 -10.35
CA GLY A 125 5.78 -19.56 -10.68
C GLY A 125 6.61 -18.39 -10.16
N ALA A 126 7.91 -18.62 -10.00
CA ALA A 126 8.83 -17.68 -9.37
C ALA A 126 8.94 -16.33 -10.11
N ASP A 127 8.97 -16.35 -11.45
CA ASP A 127 9.13 -15.12 -12.25
C ASP A 127 7.94 -14.16 -12.09
N ARG A 128 6.71 -14.73 -12.11
CA ARG A 128 5.49 -13.95 -11.84
C ARG A 128 5.41 -13.54 -10.38
N GLY A 129 5.88 -14.39 -9.46
CA GLY A 129 6.00 -14.09 -8.05
C GLY A 129 6.90 -12.86 -7.82
N LEU A 130 8.07 -12.86 -8.43
CA LEU A 130 9.01 -11.73 -8.41
C LEU A 130 8.37 -10.47 -8.98
N MET A 131 7.82 -10.54 -10.19
CA MET A 131 7.15 -9.41 -10.86
C MET A 131 6.04 -8.84 -9.99
N GLY A 132 5.18 -9.69 -9.42
CA GLY A 132 4.08 -9.25 -8.57
C GLY A 132 4.53 -8.58 -7.27
N MET A 133 5.56 -9.12 -6.60
CA MET A 133 6.14 -8.49 -5.39
C MET A 133 6.81 -7.15 -5.71
N VAL A 134 7.53 -7.04 -6.83
CA VAL A 134 8.12 -5.78 -7.27
C VAL A 134 7.02 -4.77 -7.60
N THR A 135 5.94 -5.18 -8.25
CA THR A 135 4.80 -4.30 -8.52
C THR A 135 4.14 -3.83 -7.22
N ALA A 136 4.02 -4.71 -6.22
CA ALA A 136 3.49 -4.37 -4.90
C ALA A 136 4.37 -3.34 -4.15
N LEU A 137 5.70 -3.45 -4.25
CA LEU A 137 6.61 -2.47 -3.65
C LEU A 137 6.39 -1.07 -4.20
N PHE A 138 6.18 -0.95 -5.51
CA PHE A 138 6.14 0.34 -6.20
C PHE A 138 4.73 0.78 -6.60
N HIS A 139 3.66 0.13 -6.10
CA HIS A 139 2.29 0.45 -6.49
C HIS A 139 1.88 1.89 -6.15
N ASP A 140 2.45 2.46 -5.10
CA ASP A 140 2.22 3.83 -4.61
C ASP A 140 3.38 4.79 -4.91
N SER A 141 4.37 4.38 -5.70
CA SER A 141 5.47 5.27 -6.12
C SER A 141 5.00 6.54 -6.84
N GLY A 142 3.78 6.53 -7.36
CA GLY A 142 3.16 7.68 -8.01
C GLY A 142 2.83 8.85 -7.10
N TYR A 143 2.81 8.66 -5.79
CA TYR A 143 2.74 9.75 -4.81
C TYR A 143 4.06 10.50 -4.68
N ILE A 144 5.19 9.87 -5.03
CA ILE A 144 6.51 10.48 -4.89
C ILE A 144 6.71 11.53 -5.98
N ARG A 145 7.08 12.74 -5.57
CA ARG A 145 7.38 13.86 -6.45
C ARG A 145 8.76 13.67 -7.11
N GLU A 146 8.85 13.96 -8.40
CA GLU A 146 10.14 14.13 -9.07
C GLU A 146 10.77 15.47 -8.63
N THR A 147 12.09 15.61 -8.73
CA THR A 147 12.78 16.88 -8.35
C THR A 147 12.30 18.10 -9.12
N GLY A 148 11.83 17.90 -10.37
CA GLY A 148 11.18 18.94 -11.18
C GLY A 148 9.81 19.38 -10.67
N GLU A 149 9.20 18.61 -9.75
CA GLU A 149 7.88 18.89 -9.16
C GLU A 149 7.99 19.51 -7.75
N SER A 150 9.13 20.08 -7.38
CA SER A 150 9.38 20.66 -6.05
C SER A 150 8.44 21.82 -5.69
N ALA A 151 7.83 22.48 -6.67
CA ALA A 151 6.80 23.50 -6.46
C ALA A 151 5.45 22.92 -5.97
N ILE A 152 5.21 21.61 -6.16
CA ILE A 152 4.01 20.94 -5.64
C ILE A 152 4.22 20.69 -4.13
N PRO A 153 3.28 21.10 -3.27
CA PRO A 153 3.52 21.14 -1.82
C PRO A 153 3.62 19.74 -1.18
N ASN A 154 2.90 18.75 -1.72
CA ASN A 154 2.85 17.39 -1.16
C ASN A 154 2.36 16.39 -2.20
N GLY A 155 2.83 15.14 -2.12
CA GLY A 155 2.47 14.07 -3.04
C GLY A 155 0.98 13.69 -3.02
N ALA A 156 0.24 13.99 -1.96
CA ALA A 156 -1.20 13.75 -1.86
C ALA A 156 -2.02 14.44 -2.96
N VAL A 157 -1.49 15.50 -3.58
CA VAL A 157 -2.08 16.14 -4.78
C VAL A 157 -2.30 15.11 -5.91
N PHE A 158 -1.51 14.05 -5.95
CA PHE A 158 -1.61 13.00 -6.96
C PHE A 158 -2.61 11.90 -6.64
N THR A 159 -3.39 11.99 -5.54
CA THR A 159 -4.33 10.93 -5.12
C THR A 159 -5.22 10.42 -6.26
N ARG A 160 -5.63 11.28 -7.19
CA ARG A 160 -6.52 10.90 -8.29
C ARG A 160 -5.83 10.20 -9.47
N ASN A 161 -4.49 10.25 -9.56
CA ASN A 161 -3.74 9.71 -10.69
C ASN A 161 -2.44 8.99 -10.27
N HIS A 162 -2.26 8.71 -8.95
CA HIS A 162 -1.05 8.08 -8.42
C HIS A 162 -0.78 6.71 -9.04
N VAL A 163 -1.82 5.91 -9.33
CA VAL A 163 -1.64 4.58 -9.94
C VAL A 163 -1.10 4.69 -11.37
N THR A 164 -1.63 5.62 -12.16
CA THR A 164 -1.07 5.91 -13.50
C THR A 164 0.38 6.40 -13.41
N ARG A 165 0.72 7.20 -12.40
CA ARG A 165 2.10 7.63 -12.13
C ARG A 165 2.98 6.46 -11.70
N SER A 166 2.48 5.56 -10.85
CA SER A 166 3.17 4.32 -10.45
C SER A 166 3.42 3.40 -11.65
N ALA A 167 2.46 3.27 -12.56
CA ALA A 167 2.66 2.54 -13.81
C ALA A 167 3.80 3.13 -14.67
N ARG A 168 3.90 4.46 -14.74
CA ARG A 168 5.02 5.15 -15.44
C ARG A 168 6.36 4.91 -14.75
N TYR A 169 6.38 4.92 -13.40
CA TYR A 169 7.58 4.58 -12.64
C TYR A 169 8.03 3.14 -12.92
N LEU A 170 7.12 2.17 -12.82
CA LEU A 170 7.38 0.76 -13.13
C LEU A 170 7.91 0.55 -14.56
N ALA A 171 7.37 1.29 -15.53
CA ALA A 171 7.85 1.22 -16.91
C ALA A 171 9.32 1.69 -17.07
N LYS A 172 9.79 2.60 -16.20
CA LYS A 172 11.19 3.05 -16.17
C LYS A 172 12.06 2.10 -15.32
N TYR A 173 11.54 1.64 -14.19
CA TYR A 173 12.28 0.84 -13.20
C TYR A 173 12.56 -0.58 -13.67
N LEU A 174 11.54 -1.29 -14.18
CA LEU A 174 11.65 -2.72 -14.48
C LEU A 174 12.75 -3.05 -15.49
N PRO A 175 12.93 -2.30 -16.61
CA PRO A 175 14.05 -2.55 -17.53
C PRO A 175 15.42 -2.36 -16.86
N ALA A 176 15.57 -1.35 -16.00
CA ALA A 176 16.81 -1.11 -15.26
C ALA A 176 17.11 -2.22 -14.23
N ALA A 177 16.08 -2.86 -13.69
CA ALA A 177 16.17 -4.00 -12.77
C ALA A 177 16.33 -5.36 -13.49
N GLY A 178 16.45 -5.39 -14.83
CA GLY A 178 16.51 -6.63 -15.60
C GLY A 178 15.18 -7.38 -15.69
N LEU A 179 14.06 -6.69 -15.51
CA LEU A 179 12.69 -7.19 -15.54
C LEU A 179 11.86 -6.59 -16.69
N GLY A 180 12.52 -6.13 -17.75
CA GLY A 180 11.90 -5.39 -18.86
C GLY A 180 10.75 -6.13 -19.54
N ASP A 181 10.82 -7.45 -19.65
CA ASP A 181 9.78 -8.28 -20.28
C ASP A 181 8.44 -8.21 -19.51
N TRP A 182 8.48 -7.85 -18.23
CA TRP A 182 7.30 -7.72 -17.38
C TRP A 182 6.61 -6.35 -17.42
N VAL A 183 7.20 -5.36 -18.08
CA VAL A 183 6.62 -4.00 -18.20
C VAL A 183 5.17 -4.05 -18.69
N PRO A 184 4.80 -4.79 -19.76
CA PRO A 184 3.42 -4.80 -20.27
C PRO A 184 2.40 -5.36 -19.26
N VAL A 185 2.83 -6.26 -18.37
CA VAL A 185 1.97 -6.87 -17.35
C VAL A 185 1.91 -5.97 -16.13
N ALA A 186 3.07 -5.63 -15.54
CA ALA A 186 3.17 -4.87 -14.29
C ALA A 186 2.46 -3.52 -14.37
N THR A 187 2.64 -2.77 -15.49
CA THR A 187 1.99 -1.47 -15.71
C THR A 187 0.48 -1.54 -15.85
N ARG A 188 -0.07 -2.72 -16.12
CA ARG A 188 -1.52 -2.94 -16.17
C ARG A 188 -2.05 -3.44 -14.83
N ILE A 189 -1.40 -4.46 -14.22
CA ILE A 189 -1.91 -5.03 -12.98
C ILE A 189 -1.84 -4.06 -11.79
N VAL A 190 -0.96 -3.05 -11.82
CA VAL A 190 -0.93 -2.01 -10.79
C VAL A 190 -2.27 -1.26 -10.69
N HIS A 191 -3.04 -1.14 -11.77
CA HIS A 191 -4.36 -0.51 -11.75
C HIS A 191 -5.42 -1.27 -10.93
N PHE A 192 -5.15 -2.50 -10.53
CA PHE A 192 -6.03 -3.20 -9.58
C PHE A 192 -5.97 -2.64 -8.16
N THR A 193 -4.97 -1.82 -7.81
CA THR A 193 -4.90 -1.15 -6.49
C THR A 193 -5.76 0.11 -6.44
N GLY A 194 -5.93 0.81 -7.56
CA GLY A 194 -6.61 2.11 -7.61
C GLY A 194 -8.10 2.08 -7.97
N TYR A 195 -8.64 3.28 -8.08
CA TYR A 195 -10.01 3.59 -8.51
C TYR A 195 -10.03 4.51 -9.73
N GLU A 196 -8.89 4.68 -10.41
CA GLU A 196 -8.74 5.57 -11.57
C GLU A 196 -9.51 5.07 -12.80
N MET A 197 -9.68 3.74 -12.90
CA MET A 197 -10.43 3.11 -13.97
C MET A 197 -11.25 1.92 -13.45
N PRO A 198 -12.34 1.53 -14.15
CA PRO A 198 -13.08 0.33 -13.82
C PRO A 198 -12.20 -0.93 -13.93
N ILE A 199 -12.31 -1.85 -12.95
CA ILE A 199 -11.52 -3.08 -12.94
C ILE A 199 -11.68 -3.89 -14.23
N ASP A 200 -12.89 -3.97 -14.76
CA ASP A 200 -13.21 -4.72 -15.98
C ASP A 200 -12.56 -4.12 -17.24
N SER A 201 -12.11 -2.87 -17.16
CA SER A 201 -11.36 -2.23 -18.27
C SER A 201 -9.88 -2.62 -18.28
N VAL A 202 -9.35 -3.18 -17.19
CA VAL A 202 -7.96 -3.64 -17.09
C VAL A 202 -7.81 -4.97 -17.84
N ARG A 203 -7.33 -4.91 -19.08
CA ARG A 203 -7.21 -6.06 -19.94
C ARG A 203 -5.92 -6.82 -19.69
N ILE A 204 -6.03 -8.05 -19.17
CA ILE A 204 -4.92 -9.00 -18.95
C ILE A 204 -5.28 -10.31 -19.64
N ASN A 205 -4.46 -10.75 -20.59
CA ASN A 205 -4.76 -11.92 -21.42
C ASN A 205 -4.41 -13.24 -20.73
N ASP A 206 -3.23 -13.36 -20.10
CA ASP A 206 -2.83 -14.58 -19.36
C ASP A 206 -3.60 -14.63 -18.04
N PRO A 207 -4.35 -15.72 -17.77
CA PRO A 207 -5.08 -15.87 -16.51
C PRO A 207 -4.18 -15.84 -15.27
N ARG A 208 -2.92 -16.26 -15.37
CA ARG A 208 -1.96 -16.22 -14.25
C ARG A 208 -1.52 -14.80 -13.94
N ASP A 209 -1.30 -13.98 -14.98
CA ASP A 209 -0.98 -12.57 -14.81
C ASP A 209 -2.17 -11.81 -14.22
N ARG A 210 -3.39 -12.15 -14.65
CA ARG A 210 -4.63 -11.61 -14.06
C ARG A 210 -4.76 -11.99 -12.60
N LEU A 211 -4.47 -13.24 -12.25
CA LEU A 211 -4.46 -13.70 -10.85
C LEU A 211 -3.48 -12.88 -10.03
N VAL A 212 -2.24 -12.64 -10.52
CA VAL A 212 -1.26 -11.79 -9.82
C VAL A 212 -1.81 -10.39 -9.60
N GLY A 213 -2.51 -9.82 -10.58
CA GLY A 213 -3.20 -8.54 -10.42
C GLY A 213 -4.31 -8.57 -9.35
N HIS A 214 -5.13 -9.63 -9.31
CA HIS A 214 -6.16 -9.79 -8.27
C HIS A 214 -5.53 -9.96 -6.88
N LEU A 215 -4.40 -10.70 -6.77
CA LEU A 215 -3.65 -10.82 -5.53
C LEU A 215 -3.07 -9.47 -5.09
N LEU A 216 -2.57 -8.66 -6.02
CA LEU A 216 -2.04 -7.33 -5.75
C LEU A 216 -3.11 -6.38 -5.20
N GLY A 217 -4.24 -6.23 -5.90
CA GLY A 217 -5.34 -5.40 -5.41
C GLY A 217 -5.95 -5.93 -4.11
N THR A 218 -5.90 -7.25 -3.89
CA THR A 218 -6.30 -7.86 -2.61
C THR A 218 -5.30 -7.53 -1.51
N ALA A 219 -3.98 -7.62 -1.78
CA ALA A 219 -2.93 -7.33 -0.81
C ALA A 219 -3.02 -5.90 -0.29
N ASP A 220 -3.21 -4.93 -1.17
CA ASP A 220 -3.38 -3.53 -0.82
C ASP A 220 -4.58 -3.31 0.11
N LEU A 221 -5.76 -3.80 -0.27
CA LEU A 221 -6.97 -3.67 0.56
C LEU A 221 -6.86 -4.40 1.91
N LEU A 222 -6.24 -5.59 1.94
CA LEU A 222 -6.04 -6.33 3.19
C LEU A 222 -5.06 -5.62 4.11
N ALA A 223 -3.91 -5.15 3.57
CA ALA A 223 -2.88 -4.48 4.33
C ALA A 223 -3.44 -3.26 5.08
N GLN A 224 -4.15 -2.39 4.36
CA GLN A 224 -4.72 -1.18 4.96
C GLN A 224 -5.85 -1.48 5.95
N MET A 225 -6.87 -2.27 5.56
CA MET A 225 -8.06 -2.49 6.40
C MET A 225 -7.79 -3.36 7.63
N ALA A 226 -6.77 -4.22 7.58
CA ALA A 226 -6.35 -5.08 8.69
C ALA A 226 -5.34 -4.42 9.63
N ASP A 227 -4.79 -3.26 9.30
CA ASP A 227 -3.86 -2.53 10.15
C ASP A 227 -4.49 -2.27 11.54
N ARG A 228 -3.71 -2.51 12.58
CA ARG A 228 -4.13 -2.28 13.97
C ARG A 228 -4.51 -0.83 14.26
N CYS A 229 -3.95 0.11 13.52
CA CYS A 229 -4.19 1.55 13.62
C CYS A 229 -5.01 2.11 12.46
N TYR A 230 -5.68 1.26 11.67
CA TYR A 230 -6.44 1.66 10.49
C TYR A 230 -7.39 2.83 10.76
N LEU A 231 -8.13 2.78 11.88
CA LEU A 231 -9.14 3.79 12.19
C LEU A 231 -8.51 5.15 12.53
N GLU A 232 -7.43 5.15 13.30
CA GLU A 232 -6.68 6.36 13.61
C GLU A 232 -6.02 6.92 12.35
N LYS A 233 -5.41 6.07 11.52
CA LYS A 233 -4.82 6.47 10.23
C LYS A 233 -5.89 7.04 9.28
N CYS A 234 -7.07 6.45 9.21
CA CYS A 234 -8.19 7.00 8.40
C CYS A 234 -8.58 8.41 8.88
N ARG A 235 -8.75 8.59 10.20
CA ARG A 235 -9.16 9.88 10.79
C ARG A 235 -8.13 10.98 10.59
N ASP A 236 -6.85 10.67 10.85
CA ASP A 236 -5.82 11.68 11.02
C ASP A 236 -4.96 11.89 9.77
N ARG A 237 -4.86 10.87 8.88
CA ARG A 237 -3.95 10.85 7.74
C ARG A 237 -4.67 10.74 6.40
N LEU A 238 -5.47 9.70 6.20
CA LEU A 238 -6.17 9.49 4.93
C LEU A 238 -7.13 10.63 4.61
N TYR A 239 -7.87 11.13 5.62
CA TYR A 239 -8.71 12.30 5.45
C TYR A 239 -7.92 13.52 4.98
N ALA A 240 -6.74 13.76 5.56
CA ALA A 240 -5.89 14.89 5.16
C ALA A 240 -5.40 14.75 3.71
N GLU A 241 -4.97 13.57 3.30
CA GLU A 241 -4.58 13.30 1.91
C GLU A 241 -5.76 13.42 0.96
N PHE A 242 -6.95 12.98 1.34
CA PHE A 242 -8.17 13.13 0.54
C PHE A 242 -8.58 14.60 0.36
N VAL A 243 -8.30 15.46 1.33
CA VAL A 243 -8.49 16.91 1.18
C VAL A 243 -7.47 17.47 0.18
N LEU A 244 -6.18 17.19 0.37
CA LEU A 244 -5.12 17.69 -0.50
C LEU A 244 -5.21 17.15 -1.94
N GLY A 245 -5.76 15.96 -2.12
CA GLY A 245 -6.00 15.32 -3.41
C GLY A 245 -7.36 15.62 -4.03
N ASP A 246 -8.12 16.62 -3.53
CA ASP A 246 -9.46 17.00 -4.02
C ASP A 246 -10.50 15.86 -3.99
N VAL A 247 -10.31 14.86 -3.12
CA VAL A 247 -11.25 13.73 -2.96
C VAL A 247 -12.31 14.04 -1.91
N ALA A 248 -11.88 14.50 -0.72
CA ALA A 248 -12.82 14.78 0.38
C ALA A 248 -13.66 16.04 0.13
N VAL A 249 -13.04 17.07 -0.43
CA VAL A 249 -13.68 18.36 -0.73
C VAL A 249 -13.17 18.81 -2.09
N HIS A 250 -14.06 19.15 -2.99
CA HIS A 250 -13.72 19.54 -4.36
C HIS A 250 -14.56 20.73 -4.81
N ALA A 251 -13.92 21.80 -5.30
CA ALA A 251 -14.57 22.91 -5.96
C ALA A 251 -14.68 22.61 -7.47
N GLY A 252 -15.89 22.33 -7.95
CA GLY A 252 -16.18 22.11 -9.36
C GLY A 252 -17.04 23.21 -9.97
N ASN A 253 -17.32 23.13 -11.28
CA ASN A 253 -18.18 24.07 -11.99
C ASN A 253 -19.59 24.16 -11.38
N ASP A 254 -20.07 23.10 -10.74
CA ASP A 254 -21.38 22.98 -10.10
C ASP A 254 -21.37 23.41 -8.62
N GLY A 255 -20.27 24.00 -8.15
CA GLY A 255 -20.09 24.42 -6.76
C GLY A 255 -19.23 23.46 -5.93
N LEU A 256 -19.28 23.63 -4.61
CA LEU A 256 -18.52 22.86 -3.65
C LEU A 256 -19.17 21.48 -3.43
N LYS A 257 -18.44 20.40 -3.73
CA LYS A 257 -18.83 19.03 -3.41
C LYS A 257 -18.03 18.55 -2.20
N VAL A 258 -18.72 18.14 -1.14
CA VAL A 258 -18.12 17.59 0.09
C VAL A 258 -18.51 16.13 0.22
N LEU A 259 -17.53 15.24 0.01
CA LEU A 259 -17.70 13.80 0.22
C LEU A 259 -17.47 13.44 1.70
N TYR A 260 -16.45 14.04 2.31
CA TYR A 260 -16.10 13.88 3.72
C TYR A 260 -15.84 15.24 4.35
N GLY A 261 -16.67 15.64 5.32
CA GLY A 261 -16.53 16.93 6.01
C GLY A 261 -15.47 16.92 7.12
N SER A 262 -15.04 15.75 7.56
CA SER A 262 -13.99 15.56 8.58
C SER A 262 -13.49 14.13 8.60
N GLY A 263 -12.35 13.88 9.29
CA GLY A 263 -11.86 12.51 9.54
C GLY A 263 -12.86 11.65 10.33
N LEU A 264 -13.69 12.23 11.19
CA LEU A 264 -14.78 11.50 11.86
C LEU A 264 -15.92 11.17 10.89
N ASP A 265 -16.18 12.02 9.91
CA ASP A 265 -17.17 11.74 8.89
C ASP A 265 -16.71 10.63 7.96
N LEU A 266 -15.45 10.61 7.57
CA LEU A 266 -14.82 9.50 6.88
C LEU A 266 -15.00 8.18 7.67
N LEU A 267 -14.75 8.20 8.98
CA LEU A 267 -14.93 7.02 9.84
C LEU A 267 -16.39 6.55 9.91
N ARG A 268 -17.36 7.47 9.91
CA ARG A 268 -18.78 7.08 9.90
C ARG A 268 -19.18 6.31 8.64
N GLN A 269 -18.55 6.60 7.52
CA GLN A 269 -18.79 5.92 6.25
C GLN A 269 -17.94 4.65 6.07
N THR A 270 -16.86 4.49 6.84
CA THR A 270 -15.91 3.36 6.76
C THR A 270 -16.56 1.97 6.90
N PRO A 271 -17.55 1.70 7.77
CA PRO A 271 -18.19 0.37 7.83
C PRO A 271 -18.88 -0.04 6.53
N GLN A 272 -19.52 0.91 5.85
CA GLN A 272 -20.17 0.66 4.55
C GLN A 272 -19.11 0.49 3.46
N PHE A 273 -18.06 1.30 3.44
CA PHE A 273 -16.93 1.15 2.54
C PHE A 273 -16.31 -0.25 2.64
N ILE A 274 -16.00 -0.73 3.86
CA ILE A 274 -15.41 -2.06 4.08
C ILE A 274 -16.39 -3.16 3.59
N SER A 275 -17.67 -3.07 3.93
CA SER A 275 -18.65 -4.06 3.51
C SER A 275 -18.79 -4.14 1.99
N SER A 276 -18.88 -2.99 1.32
CA SER A 276 -18.93 -2.89 -0.14
C SER A 276 -17.64 -3.39 -0.80
N THR A 277 -16.48 -3.07 -0.21
CA THR A 277 -15.17 -3.53 -0.69
C THR A 277 -15.04 -5.05 -0.60
N ILE A 278 -15.45 -5.64 0.52
CA ILE A 278 -15.42 -7.11 0.70
C ILE A 278 -16.33 -7.78 -0.32
N GLU A 279 -17.54 -7.27 -0.51
CA GLU A 279 -18.51 -7.89 -1.43
C GLU A 279 -18.11 -7.71 -2.90
N ASN A 280 -17.86 -6.46 -3.31
CA ASN A 280 -17.75 -6.14 -4.72
C ASN A 280 -16.32 -6.28 -5.24
N ARG A 281 -15.33 -5.82 -4.49
CA ARG A 281 -13.95 -5.81 -4.95
C ARG A 281 -13.23 -7.12 -4.61
N LEU A 282 -13.15 -7.48 -3.33
CA LEU A 282 -12.50 -8.72 -2.89
C LEU A 282 -13.29 -9.97 -3.30
N GLY A 283 -14.63 -9.91 -3.25
CA GLY A 283 -15.51 -11.01 -3.63
C GLY A 283 -15.68 -11.12 -5.14
N LYS A 284 -16.48 -10.24 -5.75
CA LYS A 284 -16.86 -10.35 -7.15
C LYS A 284 -15.71 -10.11 -8.11
N ALA A 285 -15.00 -8.99 -7.95
CA ALA A 285 -13.97 -8.58 -8.93
C ALA A 285 -12.69 -9.41 -8.82
N PHE A 286 -12.22 -9.70 -7.60
CA PHE A 286 -10.97 -10.45 -7.37
C PHE A 286 -11.20 -11.92 -7.02
N GLY A 287 -12.44 -12.44 -7.15
CA GLY A 287 -12.74 -13.87 -7.03
C GLY A 287 -12.40 -14.46 -5.66
N HIS A 288 -12.55 -13.70 -4.57
CA HIS A 288 -12.20 -14.09 -3.20
C HIS A 288 -10.71 -14.42 -3.00
N ALA A 289 -9.81 -13.78 -3.76
CA ALA A 289 -8.38 -14.03 -3.71
C ALA A 289 -7.77 -13.90 -2.29
N TYR A 290 -8.41 -13.18 -1.37
CA TYR A 290 -8.01 -13.11 0.04
C TYR A 290 -7.98 -14.47 0.75
N ARG A 291 -8.69 -15.49 0.24
CA ARG A 291 -8.68 -16.84 0.81
C ARG A 291 -7.36 -17.59 0.59
N HIS A 292 -6.56 -17.14 -0.37
CA HIS A 292 -5.27 -17.77 -0.64
C HIS A 292 -4.27 -17.64 0.51
N VAL A 293 -4.54 -16.79 1.51
CA VAL A 293 -3.71 -16.77 2.73
C VAL A 293 -4.02 -17.95 3.69
N GLU A 294 -5.23 -18.52 3.62
CA GLU A 294 -5.72 -19.54 4.55
C GLU A 294 -4.84 -20.82 4.63
N PRO A 295 -4.26 -21.34 3.51
CA PRO A 295 -3.36 -22.51 3.59
C PRO A 295 -2.10 -22.29 4.42
N LEU A 296 -1.68 -21.05 4.65
CA LEU A 296 -0.53 -20.72 5.51
C LEU A 296 -0.87 -20.78 7.00
N TYR A 297 -2.16 -20.67 7.36
CA TYR A 297 -2.62 -20.50 8.73
C TYR A 297 -3.63 -21.58 9.16
N GLY A 298 -3.57 -22.77 8.55
CA GLY A 298 -4.44 -23.89 8.92
C GLY A 298 -5.92 -23.65 8.66
N GLY A 299 -6.25 -22.90 7.62
CA GLY A 299 -7.64 -22.54 7.25
C GLY A 299 -8.14 -21.23 7.89
N ASP A 300 -7.36 -20.61 8.77
CA ASP A 300 -7.70 -19.30 9.33
C ASP A 300 -7.23 -18.14 8.41
N ASN A 301 -7.92 -17.00 8.50
CA ASN A 301 -7.55 -15.80 7.75
C ASN A 301 -7.28 -14.63 8.73
N PRO A 302 -6.02 -14.40 9.12
CA PRO A 302 -5.69 -13.38 10.11
C PRO A 302 -6.03 -11.95 9.64
N TYR A 303 -5.97 -11.65 8.33
CA TYR A 303 -6.35 -10.36 7.79
C TYR A 303 -7.86 -10.12 7.95
N MET A 304 -8.69 -11.06 7.50
CA MET A 304 -10.15 -10.93 7.62
C MET A 304 -10.61 -10.89 9.08
N ASN A 305 -9.89 -11.57 9.98
CA ASN A 305 -10.14 -11.49 11.43
C ASN A 305 -9.84 -10.08 11.96
N ALA A 306 -8.72 -9.49 11.56
CA ALA A 306 -8.34 -8.14 11.96
C ALA A 306 -9.31 -7.08 11.40
N ILE A 307 -9.73 -7.22 10.15
CA ILE A 307 -10.74 -6.34 9.52
C ILE A 307 -12.06 -6.39 10.30
N ARG A 308 -12.56 -7.59 10.62
CA ARG A 308 -13.78 -7.74 11.43
C ARG A 308 -13.64 -7.05 12.79
N GLN A 309 -12.52 -7.23 13.48
CA GLN A 309 -12.25 -6.57 14.76
C GLN A 309 -12.24 -5.03 14.63
N ASN A 310 -11.63 -4.48 13.58
CA ASN A 310 -11.63 -3.05 13.33
C ASN A 310 -13.06 -2.51 13.10
N VAL A 311 -13.88 -3.23 12.31
CA VAL A 311 -15.29 -2.84 12.04
C VAL A 311 -16.13 -2.92 13.32
N GLU A 312 -16.01 -3.99 14.10
CA GLU A 312 -16.74 -4.16 15.36
C GLU A 312 -16.37 -3.07 16.36
N TYR A 313 -15.09 -2.77 16.49
CA TYR A 313 -14.60 -1.70 17.34
C TYR A 313 -15.15 -0.33 16.90
N LEU A 314 -15.09 -0.02 15.60
CA LEU A 314 -15.64 1.22 15.05
C LEU A 314 -17.15 1.34 15.30
N ARG A 315 -17.92 0.29 15.04
CA ARG A 315 -19.37 0.27 15.35
C ARG A 315 -19.65 0.51 16.84
N GLY A 316 -18.82 -0.04 17.72
CA GLY A 316 -18.88 0.21 19.15
C GLY A 316 -18.62 1.67 19.54
N LEU A 317 -17.64 2.31 18.90
CA LEU A 317 -17.34 3.74 19.09
C LEU A 317 -18.50 4.63 18.62
N MET A 318 -19.06 4.32 17.44
CA MET A 318 -20.16 5.09 16.85
C MET A 318 -21.40 5.08 17.73
N ARG A 319 -21.83 3.89 18.23
CA ARG A 319 -23.02 3.77 19.10
C ARG A 319 -22.93 4.57 20.38
N GLY A 320 -21.72 4.71 20.94
CA GLY A 320 -21.50 5.42 22.21
C GLY A 320 -20.89 6.80 22.06
N SER A 321 -20.69 7.30 20.83
CA SER A 321 -19.94 8.54 20.55
C SER A 321 -18.57 8.58 21.24
N ARG A 322 -17.92 7.41 21.41
CA ARG A 322 -16.69 7.24 22.19
C ARG A 322 -15.42 7.52 21.38
N TRP A 323 -15.46 8.52 20.49
CA TRP A 323 -14.34 8.90 19.63
C TRP A 323 -13.01 9.16 20.36
N PRO A 324 -12.99 9.72 21.60
CA PRO A 324 -11.74 9.89 22.34
C PRO A 324 -11.00 8.58 22.69
N MET A 325 -11.62 7.42 22.46
CA MET A 325 -10.95 6.12 22.63
C MET A 325 -10.01 5.77 21.47
N LEU A 326 -10.11 6.44 20.33
CA LEU A 326 -9.12 6.36 19.25
C LEU A 326 -7.88 7.17 19.65
N ARG A 327 -6.93 6.53 20.34
CA ARG A 327 -5.77 7.21 20.95
C ARG A 327 -4.43 6.77 20.42
N ARG A 328 -4.38 5.74 19.52
CA ARG A 328 -3.12 5.31 18.97
C ARG A 328 -2.57 6.41 18.08
N ASN A 329 -1.26 6.63 18.19
CA ASN A 329 -0.54 7.57 17.37
C ASN A 329 0.64 6.82 16.74
N PRO A 330 0.40 6.03 15.69
CA PRO A 330 1.46 5.28 15.02
C PRO A 330 2.47 6.24 14.40
N PRO A 331 3.76 5.87 14.33
CA PRO A 331 4.78 6.67 13.67
C PRO A 331 4.45 6.85 12.17
N VAL A 332 4.92 7.95 11.59
CA VAL A 332 4.83 8.23 10.14
C VAL A 332 6.20 8.00 9.53
N PHE A 333 6.25 7.33 8.38
CA PHE A 333 7.49 6.95 7.71
C PHE A 333 7.64 7.72 6.40
N THR A 334 8.00 8.99 6.54
CA THR A 334 8.20 9.95 5.43
C THR A 334 9.58 10.59 5.53
N VAL A 335 9.97 11.32 4.49
CA VAL A 335 11.23 12.10 4.49
C VAL A 335 11.17 13.32 5.40
N GLU A 336 9.97 13.80 5.73
CA GLU A 336 9.77 14.99 6.56
C GLU A 336 9.62 14.62 8.04
N PRO A 337 10.50 15.11 8.94
CA PRO A 337 10.44 14.77 10.37
C PRO A 337 9.12 15.16 11.05
N ASN A 338 8.48 16.25 10.60
CA ASN A 338 7.24 16.80 11.15
C ASN A 338 6.10 16.72 10.13
N ALA A 339 6.03 15.63 9.35
CA ALA A 339 5.07 15.47 8.26
C ALA A 339 3.62 15.73 8.66
N MET A 340 3.20 15.31 9.86
CA MET A 340 1.82 15.54 10.33
C MET A 340 1.49 17.01 10.53
N ASP A 341 2.41 17.82 11.03
CA ASP A 341 2.18 19.26 11.22
C ASP A 341 2.23 19.98 9.87
N GLY A 342 3.13 19.60 8.97
CA GLY A 342 3.18 20.10 7.60
C GLY A 342 1.88 19.82 6.85
N VAL A 343 1.40 18.59 6.86
CA VAL A 343 0.13 18.20 6.20
C VAL A 343 -1.07 18.91 6.82
N ARG A 344 -1.13 19.12 8.14
CA ARG A 344 -2.21 19.92 8.79
C ARG A 344 -2.20 21.35 8.33
N THR A 345 -1.03 21.96 8.19
CA THR A 345 -0.91 23.33 7.67
C THR A 345 -1.42 23.43 6.24
N LEU A 346 -0.95 22.54 5.35
CA LEU A 346 -1.38 22.46 3.97
C LEU A 346 -2.90 22.21 3.85
N LEU A 347 -3.45 21.31 4.67
CA LEU A 347 -4.89 21.06 4.72
C LEU A 347 -5.69 22.32 5.06
N LEU A 348 -5.25 23.08 6.06
CA LEU A 348 -5.93 24.32 6.45
C LEU A 348 -5.84 25.39 5.36
N GLU A 349 -4.71 25.49 4.68
CA GLU A 349 -4.53 26.40 3.55
C GLU A 349 -5.42 26.00 2.37
N HIS A 350 -5.43 24.72 1.99
CA HIS A 350 -6.27 24.19 0.92
C HIS A 350 -7.77 24.44 1.21
N LEU A 351 -8.24 24.14 2.41
CA LEU A 351 -9.63 24.40 2.80
C LEU A 351 -9.96 25.90 2.72
N LYS A 352 -9.08 26.80 3.16
CA LYS A 352 -9.30 28.25 3.01
C LYS A 352 -9.45 28.66 1.56
N GLU A 353 -8.65 28.13 0.64
CA GLU A 353 -8.75 28.44 -0.79
C GLU A 353 -10.06 27.89 -1.40
N VAL A 354 -10.41 26.64 -1.09
CA VAL A 354 -11.66 26.02 -1.54
C VAL A 354 -12.90 26.81 -1.07
N TRP A 355 -12.88 27.32 0.19
CA TRP A 355 -14.00 28.10 0.74
C TRP A 355 -14.07 29.56 0.24
N LYS A 356 -12.97 30.12 -0.28
CA LYS A 356 -12.97 31.45 -0.91
C LYS A 356 -13.50 31.42 -2.34
N SER A 357 -13.51 30.25 -2.98
CA SER A 357 -14.07 30.11 -4.34
C SER A 357 -15.57 30.43 -4.28
N PRO A 358 -16.07 31.45 -4.98
CA PRO A 358 -17.48 31.83 -4.90
C PRO A 358 -18.34 30.66 -5.37
N PRO A 359 -19.45 30.32 -4.67
CA PRO A 359 -20.39 29.35 -5.17
C PRO A 359 -20.83 29.78 -6.57
N ALA A 360 -20.76 28.85 -7.53
CA ALA A 360 -21.30 29.11 -8.86
C ALA A 360 -22.71 29.64 -8.70
N ARG A 361 -23.02 30.81 -9.32
CA ARG A 361 -24.35 31.41 -9.28
C ARG A 361 -25.32 30.33 -9.75
N ILE A 362 -26.24 29.93 -8.88
CA ILE A 362 -27.42 29.16 -9.25
C ILE A 362 -28.21 30.06 -10.17
N THR A 363 -28.07 29.91 -11.48
CA THR A 363 -29.00 30.48 -12.43
C THR A 363 -30.27 29.67 -12.28
N ALA A 364 -31.23 30.24 -11.55
CA ALA A 364 -32.60 29.80 -11.56
C ALA A 364 -33.11 29.86 -13.01
N GLY A 365 -33.33 28.68 -13.63
CA GLY A 365 -34.04 28.50 -14.87
C GLY A 365 -35.40 27.91 -14.57
#